data_379c557dddbd36d7f0effc1a89f7c4a1
#
_entry.id   379c557dddbd36d7f0effc1a89f7c4a1
#
_cell.length_a   1.000
_cell.length_b   1.000
_cell.length_c   1.000
_cell.angle_alpha   90.00
_cell.angle_beta   90.00
_cell.angle_gamma   90.00
#
_symmetry.space_group_name_H-M   'P 1'
#
loop_
_entity.id
_entity.type
_entity.pdbx_description
1 polymer ?
#
loop_
_entity_poly.entity_id
_entity_poly.type
_entity_poly.pdbx_seq_one_letter_code
_entity_poly.pdbx_strand_id
1 'polypeptide(L)'
;MHNNTKNVIIKSKFCCKEVVMSDKILEVKGINLPKTELGRTKMEKLLASSEELFAKSGFYGTSISDICKHAGTAVGTFYIYFETKTDVYKYLMETYKREIKDRLAESIKDCDSRYDKEREGIKCFIKYAVSAPNIYNIIWGSLSIDRQMFVDYYVSFARSYSRALDKDGDVSLTDTESIAYMLMGISNFLGLKAMFTGMSDEEVDRMIDDTVMPALTNGILRKTGSDHE
;
A
#
# COMPACT_ATOMS: atom_id res chain seq x y z
N MET A 1 -21.42 -0.06 31.50
CA MET A 1 -21.43 1.00 30.49
C MET A 1 -20.79 0.41 29.23
N HIS A 2 -21.60 0.02 28.27
CA HIS A 2 -21.16 -0.64 27.02
C HIS A 2 -20.71 0.44 26.04
N ASN A 3 -19.42 0.42 25.72
CA ASN A 3 -18.86 1.24 24.65
C ASN A 3 -19.23 0.60 23.31
N ASN A 4 -20.20 1.19 22.64
CA ASN A 4 -20.69 0.76 21.33
C ASN A 4 -19.81 1.44 20.25
N THR A 5 -18.68 0.82 19.91
CA THR A 5 -17.79 1.27 18.82
C THR A 5 -18.45 0.87 17.50
N LYS A 6 -19.09 1.83 16.82
CA LYS A 6 -19.67 1.62 15.49
C LYS A 6 -18.55 1.68 14.45
N ASN A 7 -18.27 0.55 13.81
CA ASN A 7 -17.41 0.44 12.65
C ASN A 7 -17.92 1.33 11.52
N VAL A 8 -17.12 2.28 11.07
CA VAL A 8 -17.42 3.13 9.92
C VAL A 8 -16.82 2.47 8.69
N ILE A 9 -17.67 1.97 7.82
CA ILE A 9 -17.30 1.36 6.55
C ILE A 9 -17.11 2.47 5.52
N ILE A 10 -15.87 2.77 5.14
CA ILE A 10 -15.59 3.62 3.98
C ILE A 10 -15.65 2.71 2.75
N LYS A 11 -16.73 2.82 1.99
CA LYS A 11 -16.85 2.15 0.69
C LYS A 11 -15.94 2.87 -0.31
N SER A 12 -14.72 2.38 -0.50
CA SER A 12 -13.98 2.65 -1.72
C SER A 12 -14.78 2.03 -2.88
N LYS A 13 -15.16 2.86 -3.86
CA LYS A 13 -15.98 2.47 -5.02
C LYS A 13 -15.30 1.44 -5.95
N PHE A 14 -14.08 1.02 -5.64
CA PHE A 14 -13.21 0.27 -6.56
C PHE A 14 -12.72 -1.08 -6.05
N CYS A 15 -13.21 -1.61 -4.93
CA CYS A 15 -12.81 -2.96 -4.54
C CYS A 15 -14.01 -3.77 -4.02
N CYS A 16 -14.28 -4.91 -4.66
CA CYS A 16 -15.38 -5.83 -4.39
C CYS A 16 -15.19 -6.66 -3.11
N LYS A 17 -14.74 -6.08 -2.02
CA LYS A 17 -14.89 -6.64 -0.66
C LYS A 17 -14.80 -5.52 0.38
N GLU A 18 -15.75 -5.52 1.31
CA GLU A 18 -15.77 -4.63 2.48
C GLU A 18 -14.52 -4.88 3.33
N VAL A 19 -13.57 -3.95 3.27
CA VAL A 19 -12.46 -3.91 4.22
C VAL A 19 -12.88 -3.04 5.38
N VAL A 20 -13.02 -3.62 6.54
CA VAL A 20 -13.24 -2.90 7.80
C VAL A 20 -11.98 -2.10 8.09
N MET A 21 -12.00 -0.81 7.82
CA MET A 21 -10.90 0.07 8.24
C MET A 21 -10.89 0.16 9.76
N SER A 22 -9.74 -0.15 10.35
CA SER A 22 -9.48 0.02 11.78
C SER A 22 -9.77 1.47 12.19
N ASP A 23 -10.55 1.67 13.27
CA ASP A 23 -11.01 2.97 13.82
C ASP A 23 -9.88 3.90 14.31
N LYS A 24 -8.63 3.60 14.07
CA LYS A 24 -7.52 4.48 14.42
C LYS A 24 -7.35 5.56 13.36
N ILE A 25 -7.99 6.69 13.61
CA ILE A 25 -7.76 7.94 12.88
C ILE A 25 -6.26 8.28 12.97
N LEU A 26 -5.63 8.53 11.83
CA LEU A 26 -4.20 8.85 11.75
C LEU A 26 -3.98 10.28 12.27
N GLU A 27 -3.23 10.42 13.34
CA GLU A 27 -2.66 11.72 13.72
C GLU A 27 -1.49 12.03 12.77
N VAL A 28 -1.77 12.80 11.73
CA VAL A 28 -0.76 13.33 10.83
C VAL A 28 -0.65 14.84 11.11
N LYS A 29 0.57 15.34 11.29
CA LYS A 29 0.83 16.77 11.54
C LYS A 29 0.25 17.61 10.39
N GLY A 30 -0.48 18.65 10.71
CA GLY A 30 -1.11 19.55 9.72
C GLY A 30 -2.50 19.11 9.28
N ILE A 31 -3.12 18.13 9.95
CA ILE A 31 -4.45 17.61 9.61
C ILE A 31 -5.40 17.74 10.79
N ASN A 32 -6.51 18.42 10.56
CA ASN A 32 -7.58 18.58 11.52
C ASN A 32 -8.66 17.53 11.28
N LEU A 33 -8.77 16.58 12.20
CA LEU A 33 -9.73 15.49 12.09
C LEU A 33 -11.16 15.95 12.42
N PRO A 34 -12.16 15.52 11.65
CA PRO A 34 -13.55 15.90 11.88
C PRO A 34 -14.11 15.27 13.16
N LYS A 35 -14.83 16.07 13.95
CA LYS A 35 -15.51 15.63 15.17
C LYS A 35 -16.95 15.19 14.95
N THR A 36 -17.52 15.48 13.79
CA THR A 36 -18.92 15.20 13.43
C THR A 36 -19.01 14.30 12.21
N GLU A 37 -20.09 13.55 12.06
CA GLU A 37 -20.35 12.70 10.90
C GLU A 37 -20.39 13.49 9.59
N LEU A 38 -21.05 14.66 9.59
CA LEU A 38 -21.08 15.56 8.43
C LEU A 38 -19.67 16.04 8.05
N GLY A 39 -18.84 16.35 9.05
CA GLY A 39 -17.45 16.72 8.83
C GLY A 39 -16.64 15.59 8.23
N ARG A 40 -16.84 14.36 8.71
CA ARG A 40 -16.21 13.15 8.21
C ARG A 40 -16.56 12.92 6.74
N THR A 41 -17.82 12.95 6.37
CA THR A 41 -18.29 12.81 5.00
C THR A 41 -17.67 13.88 4.06
N LYS A 42 -17.50 15.12 4.53
CA LYS A 42 -16.86 16.18 3.73
C LYS A 42 -15.38 15.92 3.53
N MET A 43 -14.66 15.51 4.57
CA MET A 43 -13.24 15.15 4.48
C MET A 43 -13.04 13.96 3.54
N GLU A 44 -13.86 12.93 3.63
CA GLU A 44 -13.83 11.75 2.75
C GLU A 44 -14.03 12.12 1.26
N LYS A 45 -14.98 13.02 0.97
CA LYS A 45 -15.18 13.53 -0.40
C LYS A 45 -13.94 14.27 -0.93
N LEU A 46 -13.29 15.07 -0.08
CA LEU A 46 -12.06 15.77 -0.45
C LEU A 46 -10.92 14.77 -0.71
N LEU A 47 -10.77 13.75 0.13
CA LEU A 47 -9.75 12.71 -0.03
C LEU A 47 -9.96 11.89 -1.31
N ALA A 48 -11.19 11.40 -1.56
CA ALA A 48 -11.53 10.65 -2.75
C ALA A 48 -11.30 11.47 -4.03
N SER A 49 -11.70 12.75 -4.01
CA SER A 49 -11.47 13.68 -5.12
C SER A 49 -9.99 13.96 -5.36
N SER A 50 -9.21 14.08 -4.29
CA SER A 50 -7.75 14.28 -4.37
C SER A 50 -7.06 13.06 -4.96
N GLU A 51 -7.42 11.85 -4.51
CA GLU A 51 -6.90 10.59 -5.03
C GLU A 51 -7.11 10.49 -6.54
N GLU A 52 -8.35 10.70 -7.00
CA GLU A 52 -8.70 10.60 -8.42
C GLU A 52 -7.95 11.64 -9.27
N LEU A 53 -7.90 12.89 -8.81
CA LEU A 53 -7.23 13.96 -9.54
C LEU A 53 -5.70 13.82 -9.54
N PHE A 54 -5.11 13.39 -8.42
CA PHE A 54 -3.66 13.12 -8.37
C PHE A 54 -3.27 11.94 -9.25
N ALA A 55 -4.07 10.89 -9.30
CA ALA A 55 -3.83 9.75 -10.18
C ALA A 55 -3.95 10.13 -11.67
N LYS A 56 -4.91 11.00 -12.01
CA LYS A 56 -5.20 11.40 -13.39
C LYS A 56 -4.27 12.50 -13.91
N SER A 57 -4.03 13.53 -13.12
CA SER A 57 -3.38 14.77 -13.55
C SER A 57 -2.05 15.04 -12.84
N GLY A 58 -1.68 14.18 -11.91
CA GLY A 58 -0.52 14.35 -11.06
C GLY A 58 -0.71 15.43 -9.98
N PHE A 59 0.22 15.46 -9.03
CA PHE A 59 0.18 16.43 -7.94
C PHE A 59 0.26 17.88 -8.43
N TYR A 60 1.18 18.18 -9.33
CA TYR A 60 1.41 19.54 -9.83
C TYR A 60 0.30 20.01 -10.77
N GLY A 61 -0.33 19.11 -11.51
CA GLY A 61 -1.46 19.41 -12.39
C GLY A 61 -2.82 19.54 -11.70
N THR A 62 -2.87 19.38 -10.36
CA THR A 62 -4.10 19.45 -9.57
C THR A 62 -4.02 20.62 -8.59
N SER A 63 -5.01 21.53 -8.61
CA SER A 63 -5.14 22.62 -7.64
C SER A 63 -6.12 22.27 -6.51
N ILE A 64 -6.02 22.98 -5.38
CA ILE A 64 -7.01 22.87 -4.27
C ILE A 64 -8.41 23.24 -4.78
N SER A 65 -8.51 24.21 -5.69
CA SER A 65 -9.79 24.59 -6.30
C SER A 65 -10.41 23.46 -7.11
N ASP A 66 -9.58 22.72 -7.87
CA ASP A 66 -10.05 21.55 -8.64
C ASP A 66 -10.56 20.44 -7.72
N ILE A 67 -9.81 20.16 -6.63
CA ILE A 67 -10.22 19.19 -5.61
C ILE A 67 -11.57 19.57 -5.01
N CYS A 68 -11.73 20.82 -4.57
CA CYS A 68 -12.96 21.30 -3.96
C CYS A 68 -14.14 21.28 -4.95
N LYS A 69 -13.93 21.69 -6.19
CA LYS A 69 -14.93 21.64 -7.26
C LYS A 69 -15.37 20.20 -7.54
N HIS A 70 -14.44 19.27 -7.63
CA HIS A 70 -14.71 17.85 -7.85
C HIS A 70 -15.45 17.21 -6.67
N ALA A 71 -15.06 17.58 -5.44
CA ALA A 71 -15.69 17.12 -4.19
C ALA A 71 -17.08 17.75 -3.94
N GLY A 72 -17.49 18.78 -4.71
CA GLY A 72 -18.71 19.53 -4.46
C GLY A 72 -18.68 20.31 -3.15
N THR A 73 -17.52 20.88 -2.77
CA THR A 73 -17.32 21.63 -1.52
C THR A 73 -16.77 23.03 -1.78
N ALA A 74 -16.96 23.94 -0.84
CA ALA A 74 -16.29 25.24 -0.87
C ALA A 74 -14.80 25.11 -0.54
N VAL A 75 -13.96 25.99 -1.11
CA VAL A 75 -12.52 26.03 -0.83
C VAL A 75 -12.21 26.21 0.66
N GLY A 76 -13.01 27.01 1.39
CA GLY A 76 -12.89 27.14 2.83
C GLY A 76 -13.07 25.83 3.60
N THR A 77 -13.86 24.87 3.06
CA THR A 77 -14.02 23.54 3.66
C THR A 77 -12.73 22.73 3.62
N PHE A 78 -11.93 22.88 2.59
CA PHE A 78 -10.61 22.23 2.49
C PHE A 78 -9.71 22.64 3.65
N TYR A 79 -9.61 23.95 3.90
CA TYR A 79 -8.75 24.52 4.95
C TYR A 79 -9.21 24.22 6.37
N ILE A 80 -10.42 23.71 6.56
CA ILE A 80 -10.85 23.16 7.86
C ILE A 80 -10.05 21.91 8.22
N TYR A 81 -9.68 21.08 7.24
CA TYR A 81 -9.05 19.78 7.45
C TYR A 81 -7.55 19.76 7.12
N PHE A 82 -7.12 20.50 6.09
CA PHE A 82 -5.77 20.48 5.55
C PHE A 82 -5.22 21.88 5.37
N GLU A 83 -3.96 22.09 5.77
CA GLU A 83 -3.31 23.39 5.57
C GLU A 83 -2.83 23.55 4.13
N THR A 84 -2.33 22.48 3.52
CA THR A 84 -1.78 22.46 2.18
C THR A 84 -2.24 21.24 1.35
N LYS A 85 -2.06 21.31 0.05
CA LYS A 85 -2.25 20.19 -0.85
C LYS A 85 -1.30 19.02 -0.52
N THR A 86 -0.10 19.32 -0.05
CA THR A 86 0.88 18.32 0.39
C THR A 86 0.38 17.53 1.60
N ASP A 87 -0.38 18.15 2.52
CA ASP A 87 -0.92 17.46 3.69
C ASP A 87 -1.98 16.42 3.28
N VAL A 88 -2.80 16.73 2.28
CA VAL A 88 -3.71 15.73 1.69
C VAL A 88 -2.94 14.56 1.13
N TYR A 89 -1.85 14.84 0.39
CA TYR A 89 -1.03 13.79 -0.21
C TYR A 89 -0.38 12.91 0.86
N LYS A 90 0.18 13.50 1.92
CA LYS A 90 0.74 12.79 3.08
C LYS A 90 -0.32 11.91 3.75
N TYR A 91 -1.51 12.43 3.94
CA TYR A 91 -2.60 11.67 4.54
C TYR A 91 -2.98 10.44 3.70
N LEU A 92 -3.10 10.60 2.39
CA LEU A 92 -3.35 9.49 1.46
C LEU A 92 -2.22 8.46 1.55
N MET A 93 -0.96 8.87 1.54
CA MET A 93 0.19 7.97 1.67
C MET A 93 0.16 7.16 2.97
N GLU A 94 -0.12 7.81 4.11
CA GLU A 94 -0.22 7.12 5.40
C GLU A 94 -1.43 6.17 5.45
N THR A 95 -2.55 6.55 4.83
CA THR A 95 -3.74 5.71 4.70
C THR A 95 -3.43 4.45 3.90
N TYR A 96 -2.78 4.58 2.73
CA TYR A 96 -2.41 3.43 1.89
C TYR A 96 -1.37 2.54 2.55
N LYS A 97 -0.38 3.13 3.22
CA LYS A 97 0.61 2.37 3.99
C LYS A 97 -0.06 1.47 5.02
N ARG A 98 -1.04 1.99 5.75
CA ARG A 98 -1.81 1.21 6.72
C ARG A 98 -2.65 0.15 6.04
N GLU A 99 -3.40 0.51 5.01
CA GLU A 99 -4.26 -0.42 4.28
C GLU A 99 -3.48 -1.61 3.71
N ILE A 100 -2.31 -1.36 3.11
CA ILE A 100 -1.45 -2.43 2.59
C ILE A 100 -0.96 -3.32 3.74
N LYS A 101 -0.52 -2.74 4.86
CA LYS A 101 -0.06 -3.51 6.02
C LYS A 101 -1.16 -4.39 6.60
N ASP A 102 -2.37 -3.86 6.73
CA ASP A 102 -3.52 -4.59 7.27
C ASP A 102 -3.92 -5.74 6.33
N ARG A 103 -3.94 -5.52 5.02
CA ARG A 103 -4.21 -6.56 4.00
C ARG A 103 -3.16 -7.67 4.02
N LEU A 104 -1.88 -7.30 4.07
CA LEU A 104 -0.79 -8.27 4.17
C LEU A 104 -0.88 -9.08 5.46
N ALA A 105 -1.10 -8.43 6.60
CA ALA A 105 -1.27 -9.12 7.87
C ALA A 105 -2.44 -10.11 7.85
N GLU A 106 -3.57 -9.72 7.25
CA GLU A 106 -4.73 -10.59 7.11
C GLU A 106 -4.47 -11.77 6.17
N SER A 107 -3.75 -11.55 5.05
CA SER A 107 -3.47 -12.61 4.08
C SER A 107 -2.55 -13.71 4.61
N ILE A 108 -1.69 -13.39 5.57
CA ILE A 108 -0.69 -14.34 6.11
C ILE A 108 -1.04 -14.87 7.51
N LYS A 109 -2.16 -14.47 8.12
CA LYS A 109 -2.47 -14.76 9.53
C LYS A 109 -2.56 -16.25 9.85
N ASP A 110 -3.06 -17.04 8.89
CA ASP A 110 -3.29 -18.48 9.03
C ASP A 110 -2.14 -19.30 8.39
N CYS A 111 -1.02 -18.65 8.02
CA CYS A 111 0.14 -19.32 7.43
C CYS A 111 1.12 -19.78 8.52
N ASP A 112 1.43 -21.07 8.54
CA ASP A 112 2.34 -21.68 9.52
C ASP A 112 3.81 -21.54 9.12
N SER A 113 4.12 -21.66 7.82
CA SER A 113 5.48 -21.61 7.30
C SER A 113 5.86 -20.24 6.76
N ARG A 114 7.17 -19.92 6.77
CA ARG A 114 7.69 -18.74 6.11
C ARG A 114 7.43 -18.77 4.60
N TYR A 115 7.53 -19.93 3.99
CA TYR A 115 7.22 -20.13 2.58
C TYR A 115 5.78 -19.69 2.23
N ASP A 116 4.80 -20.12 3.02
CA ASP A 116 3.40 -19.75 2.79
C ASP A 116 3.15 -18.27 3.04
N LYS A 117 3.80 -17.69 4.07
CA LYS A 117 3.71 -16.23 4.34
C LYS A 117 4.23 -15.40 3.16
N GLU A 118 5.37 -15.79 2.57
CA GLU A 118 5.91 -15.11 1.39
C GLU A 118 4.98 -15.28 0.18
N ARG A 119 4.55 -16.49 -0.08
CA ARG A 119 3.66 -16.81 -1.19
C ARG A 119 2.37 -15.99 -1.14
N GLU A 120 1.66 -16.04 -0.03
CA GLU A 120 0.37 -15.35 0.13
C GLU A 120 0.57 -13.82 0.24
N GLY A 121 1.62 -13.35 0.88
CA GLY A 121 1.93 -11.93 0.98
C GLY A 121 2.24 -11.30 -0.38
N ILE A 122 3.06 -11.95 -1.21
CA ILE A 122 3.40 -11.47 -2.56
C ILE A 122 2.15 -11.48 -3.46
N LYS A 123 1.35 -12.57 -3.44
CA LYS A 123 0.08 -12.65 -4.17
C LYS A 123 -0.87 -11.52 -3.78
N CYS A 124 -1.07 -11.33 -2.47
CA CYS A 124 -1.94 -10.29 -1.93
C CYS A 124 -1.50 -8.90 -2.42
N PHE A 125 -0.21 -8.58 -2.33
CA PHE A 125 0.31 -7.28 -2.75
C PHE A 125 0.11 -7.04 -4.25
N ILE A 126 0.43 -8.02 -5.11
CA ILE A 126 0.31 -7.88 -6.56
C ILE A 126 -1.14 -7.73 -6.99
N LYS A 127 -2.06 -8.58 -6.46
CA LYS A 127 -3.49 -8.47 -6.74
C LYS A 127 -4.05 -7.12 -6.28
N TYR A 128 -3.59 -6.62 -5.14
CA TYR A 128 -3.96 -5.29 -4.68
C TYR A 128 -3.46 -4.18 -5.62
N ALA A 129 -2.22 -4.25 -6.09
CA ALA A 129 -1.67 -3.28 -7.05
C ALA A 129 -2.49 -3.25 -8.36
N VAL A 130 -2.89 -4.40 -8.87
CA VAL A 130 -3.75 -4.51 -10.07
C VAL A 130 -5.14 -3.91 -9.82
N SER A 131 -5.74 -4.18 -8.66
CA SER A 131 -7.09 -3.70 -8.30
C SER A 131 -7.15 -2.23 -7.93
N ALA A 132 -6.04 -1.60 -7.56
CA ALA A 132 -5.96 -0.23 -7.05
C ALA A 132 -4.83 0.58 -7.71
N PRO A 133 -4.83 0.76 -9.05
CA PRO A 133 -3.73 1.40 -9.79
C PRO A 133 -3.49 2.87 -9.37
N ASN A 134 -4.51 3.57 -8.91
CA ASN A 134 -4.39 4.95 -8.44
C ASN A 134 -3.44 5.06 -7.22
N ILE A 135 -3.57 4.12 -6.28
CA ILE A 135 -2.73 4.06 -5.08
C ILE A 135 -1.28 3.86 -5.47
N TYR A 136 -1.03 2.94 -6.40
CA TYR A 136 0.30 2.67 -6.90
C TYR A 136 0.94 3.91 -7.53
N ASN A 137 0.18 4.61 -8.39
CA ASN A 137 0.62 5.85 -9.02
C ASN A 137 0.93 6.96 -8.00
N ILE A 138 0.12 7.07 -6.93
CA ILE A 138 0.35 8.05 -5.86
C ILE A 138 1.62 7.71 -5.07
N ILE A 139 1.83 6.44 -4.71
CA ILE A 139 3.05 6.02 -3.98
C ILE A 139 4.29 6.36 -4.80
N TRP A 140 4.35 5.99 -6.08
CA TRP A 140 5.49 6.30 -6.95
C TRP A 140 5.62 7.80 -7.25
N GLY A 141 4.51 8.50 -7.41
CA GLY A 141 4.47 9.95 -7.62
C GLY A 141 5.05 10.74 -6.46
N SER A 142 5.01 10.21 -5.24
CA SER A 142 5.55 10.88 -4.05
C SER A 142 7.04 11.20 -4.15
N LEU A 143 7.82 10.41 -4.91
CA LEU A 143 9.24 10.64 -5.13
C LEU A 143 9.54 12.02 -5.76
N SER A 144 8.65 12.49 -6.65
CA SER A 144 8.80 13.80 -7.31
C SER A 144 8.27 14.98 -6.49
N ILE A 145 7.49 14.71 -5.44
CA ILE A 145 6.83 15.72 -4.61
C ILE A 145 7.64 15.97 -3.34
N ASP A 146 7.97 14.90 -2.65
CA ASP A 146 8.75 14.91 -1.42
C ASP A 146 9.53 13.60 -1.32
N ARG A 147 10.83 13.65 -1.65
CA ARG A 147 11.71 12.47 -1.59
C ARG A 147 11.68 11.80 -0.22
N GLN A 148 11.59 12.59 0.88
CA GLN A 148 11.58 12.02 2.22
C GLN A 148 10.31 11.20 2.48
N MET A 149 9.17 11.67 1.99
CA MET A 149 7.90 10.91 2.07
C MET A 149 8.01 9.55 1.37
N PHE A 150 8.62 9.52 0.19
CA PHE A 150 8.87 8.27 -0.54
C PHE A 150 9.80 7.33 0.24
N VAL A 151 10.93 7.86 0.73
CA VAL A 151 11.91 7.09 1.51
C VAL A 151 11.27 6.53 2.78
N ASP A 152 10.56 7.36 3.55
CA ASP A 152 9.92 6.95 4.81
C ASP A 152 8.89 5.84 4.60
N TYR A 153 8.16 5.89 3.48
CA TYR A 153 7.23 4.84 3.11
C TYR A 153 7.96 3.49 2.99
N TYR A 154 8.99 3.40 2.14
CA TYR A 154 9.72 2.14 1.91
C TYR A 154 10.53 1.68 3.12
N VAL A 155 11.22 2.58 3.83
CA VAL A 155 11.95 2.26 5.05
C VAL A 155 11.03 1.69 6.12
N SER A 156 9.83 2.24 6.26
CA SER A 156 8.82 1.74 7.22
C SER A 156 8.37 0.31 6.91
N PHE A 157 8.22 -0.04 5.63
CA PHE A 157 7.91 -1.41 5.21
C PHE A 157 9.09 -2.34 5.42
N ALA A 158 10.28 -1.96 4.97
CA ALA A 158 11.50 -2.77 5.12
C ALA A 158 11.79 -3.13 6.58
N ARG A 159 11.69 -2.16 7.50
CA ARG A 159 11.85 -2.41 8.94
C ARG A 159 10.83 -3.40 9.50
N SER A 160 9.57 -3.27 9.09
CA SER A 160 8.53 -4.19 9.55
C SER A 160 8.77 -5.60 9.02
N TYR A 161 9.23 -5.70 7.79
CA TYR A 161 9.51 -6.96 7.11
C TYR A 161 10.75 -7.65 7.70
N SER A 162 11.88 -6.92 7.84
CA SER A 162 13.10 -7.43 8.45
C SER A 162 12.84 -8.01 9.86
N ARG A 163 12.08 -7.29 10.69
CA ARG A 163 11.69 -7.80 12.01
C ARG A 163 10.85 -9.08 11.95
N ALA A 164 10.01 -9.25 10.94
CA ALA A 164 9.25 -10.47 10.77
C ALA A 164 10.16 -11.64 10.33
N LEU A 165 11.13 -11.37 9.45
CA LEU A 165 12.14 -12.34 9.04
C LEU A 165 12.99 -12.79 10.22
N ASP A 166 13.46 -11.84 11.05
CA ASP A 166 14.26 -12.14 12.25
C ASP A 166 13.49 -13.00 13.26
N LYS A 167 12.18 -12.75 13.40
CA LYS A 167 11.35 -13.46 14.38
C LYS A 167 11.09 -14.92 13.98
N ASP A 168 10.84 -15.17 12.69
CA ASP A 168 10.48 -16.51 12.21
C ASP A 168 11.71 -17.44 12.15
N GLY A 169 12.93 -16.92 12.02
CA GLY A 169 14.20 -17.69 12.09
C GLY A 169 14.45 -18.65 10.91
N ASP A 170 13.54 -18.74 9.95
CA ASP A 170 13.59 -19.67 8.81
C ASP A 170 14.36 -19.12 7.61
N VAL A 171 15.11 -18.04 7.81
CA VAL A 171 15.92 -17.41 6.75
C VAL A 171 17.38 -17.76 6.94
N SER A 172 17.95 -18.43 5.94
CA SER A 172 19.35 -18.89 5.98
C SER A 172 20.40 -17.77 5.84
N LEU A 173 19.97 -16.54 5.58
CA LEU A 173 20.82 -15.40 5.34
C LEU A 173 20.75 -14.42 6.52
N THR A 174 21.88 -13.79 6.85
CA THR A 174 22.03 -12.94 8.03
C THR A 174 21.60 -11.49 7.84
N ASP A 175 21.56 -10.98 6.59
CA ASP A 175 21.14 -9.62 6.28
C ASP A 175 19.65 -9.58 5.92
N THR A 176 18.81 -9.63 6.94
CA THR A 176 17.34 -9.62 6.78
C THR A 176 16.80 -8.29 6.24
N GLU A 177 17.54 -7.18 6.41
CA GLU A 177 17.14 -5.89 5.83
C GLU A 177 17.28 -5.92 4.30
N SER A 178 18.42 -6.38 3.78
CA SER A 178 18.61 -6.56 2.33
C SER A 178 17.62 -7.55 1.73
N ILE A 179 17.33 -8.65 2.43
CA ILE A 179 16.30 -9.62 2.00
C ILE A 179 14.92 -8.95 1.93
N ALA A 180 14.54 -8.15 2.94
CA ALA A 180 13.29 -7.42 2.92
C ALA A 180 13.18 -6.50 1.68
N TYR A 181 14.24 -5.75 1.36
CA TYR A 181 14.29 -4.94 0.14
C TYR A 181 14.21 -5.77 -1.15
N MET A 182 14.86 -6.93 -1.22
CA MET A 182 14.76 -7.85 -2.37
C MET A 182 13.32 -8.33 -2.56
N LEU A 183 12.66 -8.82 -1.51
CA LEU A 183 11.29 -9.32 -1.57
C LEU A 183 10.29 -8.21 -1.90
N MET A 184 10.48 -7.02 -1.33
CA MET A 184 9.70 -5.83 -1.70
C MET A 184 9.93 -5.44 -3.16
N GLY A 185 11.16 -5.54 -3.67
CA GLY A 185 11.49 -5.29 -5.06
C GLY A 185 10.79 -6.26 -6.00
N ILE A 186 10.82 -7.55 -5.70
CA ILE A 186 10.08 -8.59 -6.44
C ILE A 186 8.59 -8.23 -6.49
N SER A 187 7.98 -7.98 -5.34
CA SER A 187 6.55 -7.65 -5.24
C SER A 187 6.19 -6.39 -6.02
N ASN A 188 6.98 -5.31 -5.88
CA ASN A 188 6.72 -4.04 -6.55
C ASN A 188 6.87 -4.14 -8.07
N PHE A 189 7.95 -4.75 -8.59
CA PHE A 189 8.15 -4.82 -10.04
C PHE A 189 7.24 -5.83 -10.72
N LEU A 190 6.90 -6.94 -10.07
CA LEU A 190 5.89 -7.87 -10.58
C LEU A 190 4.47 -7.28 -10.48
N GLY A 191 4.17 -6.51 -9.45
CA GLY A 191 2.94 -5.73 -9.36
C GLY A 191 2.81 -4.73 -10.50
N LEU A 192 3.90 -4.02 -10.82
CA LEU A 192 3.96 -3.10 -11.96
C LEU A 192 3.71 -3.84 -13.28
N LYS A 193 4.38 -4.98 -13.51
CA LYS A 193 4.15 -5.85 -14.68
C LYS A 193 2.68 -6.25 -14.76
N ALA A 194 2.13 -6.81 -13.69
CA ALA A 194 0.76 -7.30 -13.66
C ALA A 194 -0.27 -6.20 -13.97
N MET A 195 -0.06 -5.01 -13.41
CA MET A 195 -0.90 -3.83 -13.66
C MET A 195 -0.85 -3.38 -15.13
N PHE A 196 0.35 -3.30 -15.73
CA PHE A 196 0.49 -2.86 -17.13
C PHE A 196 0.01 -3.89 -18.15
N THR A 197 0.08 -5.18 -17.83
CA THR A 197 -0.37 -6.24 -18.74
C THR A 197 -1.81 -6.69 -18.48
N GLY A 198 -2.46 -6.17 -17.43
CA GLY A 198 -3.84 -6.51 -17.09
C GLY A 198 -4.00 -7.98 -16.67
N MET A 199 -3.03 -8.52 -15.89
CA MET A 199 -3.08 -9.92 -15.45
C MET A 199 -4.32 -10.20 -14.59
N SER A 200 -4.93 -11.36 -14.81
CA SER A 200 -5.98 -11.88 -13.94
C SER A 200 -5.40 -12.42 -12.62
N ASP A 201 -6.25 -12.63 -11.62
CA ASP A 201 -5.85 -13.22 -10.34
C ASP A 201 -5.21 -14.60 -10.51
N GLU A 202 -5.73 -15.41 -11.45
CA GLU A 202 -5.19 -16.75 -11.75
C GLU A 202 -3.82 -16.67 -12.45
N GLU A 203 -3.60 -15.65 -13.26
CA GLU A 203 -2.30 -15.43 -13.90
C GLU A 203 -1.27 -14.96 -12.89
N VAL A 204 -1.65 -14.11 -11.93
CA VAL A 204 -0.81 -13.73 -10.80
C VAL A 204 -0.47 -14.96 -9.96
N ASP A 205 -1.45 -15.79 -9.60
CA ASP A 205 -1.22 -17.00 -8.82
C ASP A 205 -0.23 -17.94 -9.51
N ARG A 206 -0.41 -18.22 -10.80
CA ARG A 206 0.53 -19.05 -11.58
C ARG A 206 1.93 -18.44 -11.63
N MET A 207 2.05 -17.15 -11.87
CA MET A 207 3.35 -16.48 -11.90
C MET A 207 4.10 -16.64 -10.57
N ILE A 208 3.41 -16.53 -9.45
CA ILE A 208 4.02 -16.70 -8.13
C ILE A 208 4.38 -18.15 -7.89
N ASP A 209 3.46 -19.09 -8.14
CA ASP A 209 3.64 -20.50 -7.83
C ASP A 209 4.68 -21.18 -8.73
N ASP A 210 4.68 -20.85 -10.03
CA ASP A 210 5.51 -21.54 -11.04
C ASP A 210 6.87 -20.86 -11.25
N THR A 211 7.02 -19.58 -10.83
CA THR A 211 8.25 -18.83 -11.10
C THR A 211 8.87 -18.25 -9.85
N VAL A 212 8.12 -17.45 -9.08
CA VAL A 212 8.71 -16.67 -7.98
C VAL A 212 9.09 -17.58 -6.82
N MET A 213 8.18 -18.44 -6.37
CA MET A 213 8.46 -19.33 -5.24
C MET A 213 9.58 -20.34 -5.53
N PRO A 214 9.62 -21.01 -6.71
CA PRO A 214 10.77 -21.81 -7.08
C PRO A 214 12.09 -21.03 -7.16
N ALA A 215 12.07 -19.78 -7.63
CA ALA A 215 13.27 -18.94 -7.67
C ALA A 215 13.77 -18.56 -6.27
N LEU A 216 12.88 -18.32 -5.33
CA LEU A 216 13.22 -18.02 -3.93
C LEU A 216 13.76 -19.24 -3.18
N THR A 217 13.25 -20.45 -3.46
CA THR A 217 13.64 -21.67 -2.76
C THR A 217 14.84 -22.39 -3.38
N ASN A 218 14.95 -22.40 -4.71
CA ASN A 218 15.95 -23.17 -5.44
C ASN A 218 17.06 -22.29 -6.06
N GLY A 219 16.86 -20.95 -6.03
CA GLY A 219 17.73 -20.00 -6.72
C GLY A 219 17.43 -19.88 -8.22
N ILE A 220 17.87 -18.75 -8.81
CA ILE A 220 17.68 -18.45 -10.24
C ILE A 220 18.83 -18.99 -11.08
N LEU A 221 20.04 -19.01 -10.52
CA LEU A 221 21.25 -19.39 -11.22
C LEU A 221 21.62 -20.83 -10.87
N ARG A 222 21.91 -21.63 -11.90
CA ARG A 222 22.57 -22.92 -11.70
C ARG A 222 24.05 -22.66 -11.44
N LYS A 223 24.59 -23.13 -10.31
CA LYS A 223 26.04 -23.24 -10.18
C LYS A 223 26.49 -24.23 -11.23
N THR A 224 27.20 -23.77 -12.28
CA THR A 224 27.92 -24.68 -13.17
C THR A 224 28.94 -25.38 -12.29
N GLY A 225 28.73 -26.68 -12.03
CA GLY A 225 29.65 -27.49 -11.24
C GLY A 225 31.01 -27.46 -11.85
N SER A 226 31.98 -27.21 -11.02
CA SER A 226 33.34 -27.72 -11.22
C SER A 226 33.30 -29.25 -11.03
N ASP A 227 32.75 -29.98 -11.99
CA ASP A 227 33.04 -31.41 -12.12
C ASP A 227 34.44 -31.53 -12.74
N HIS A 228 35.44 -31.29 -11.93
CA HIS A 228 36.81 -31.73 -12.17
C HIS A 228 37.41 -32.05 -10.78
N GLU A 229 37.16 -33.27 -10.33
CA GLU A 229 38.13 -34.24 -9.87
C GLU A 229 37.44 -35.43 -9.25
#